data_519c4ce3de57396fdb28a2adb1826640
#
_entry.id   519c4ce3de57396fdb28a2adb1826640
#
_cell.length_a   1.000
_cell.length_b   1.000
_cell.length_c   1.000
_cell.angle_alpha   90.00
_cell.angle_beta   90.00
_cell.angle_gamma   90.00
#
_symmetry.space_group_name_H-M   'P 1'
#
loop_
_entity.id
_entity.type
_entity.pdbx_description
1 polymer ?
#
loop_
_entity_poly.entity_id
_entity_poly.type
_entity_poly.pdbx_seq_one_letter_code
_entity_poly.pdbx_strand_id
1 'polypeptide(L)'
;AALLNTFLAMFNYLLPFTNSLLKTSGAYATILSISAIGSIIGALIARKIKSSINSMLSMLVFSSLGVIVMGFPSLFELPIWISYSGSFLFNSLLTMFNIHFFSQVQIRVDEAYMGRVMSTIFTIAIMFMPIGTLFMTIFSFALSNVSFIVIGCAIAILGGLGFSYSKKQF
;
A
#
# COMPACT_ATOMS: atom_id res chain seq x y z
N ALA A 1 6.77 7.24 6.06
CA ALA A 1 6.69 7.31 4.58
C ALA A 1 7.73 6.39 3.92
N ALA A 2 9.04 6.50 4.24
CA ALA A 2 10.12 5.77 3.56
C ALA A 2 9.90 4.24 3.53
N LEU A 3 9.77 3.60 4.68
CA LEU A 3 9.56 2.14 4.78
C LEU A 3 8.30 1.68 4.05
N LEU A 4 7.21 2.47 4.09
CA LEU A 4 6.01 2.15 3.34
C LEU A 4 6.29 2.13 1.84
N ASN A 5 7.03 3.11 1.31
CA ASN A 5 7.39 3.16 -0.10
C ASN A 5 8.31 2.00 -0.52
N THR A 6 9.17 1.51 0.38
CA THR A 6 9.92 0.27 0.14
C THR A 6 8.98 -0.92 -0.09
N PHE A 7 8.00 -1.13 0.79
CA PHE A 7 7.04 -2.22 0.63
C PHE A 7 6.10 -2.04 -0.57
N LEU A 8 5.72 -0.80 -0.89
CA LEU A 8 4.97 -0.50 -2.11
C LEU A 8 5.78 -0.81 -3.38
N ALA A 9 7.09 -0.53 -3.37
CA ALA A 9 7.96 -0.90 -4.47
C ALA A 9 8.08 -2.42 -4.63
N MET A 10 8.20 -3.16 -3.52
CA MET A 10 8.17 -4.63 -3.53
C MET A 10 6.84 -5.17 -4.08
N PHE A 11 5.72 -4.60 -3.65
CA PHE A 11 4.39 -4.94 -4.17
C PHE A 11 4.29 -4.69 -5.68
N ASN A 12 4.69 -3.50 -6.13
CA ASN A 12 4.68 -3.13 -7.56
C ASN A 12 5.59 -4.03 -8.40
N TYR A 13 6.70 -4.52 -7.84
CA TYR A 13 7.57 -5.48 -8.49
C TYR A 13 6.87 -6.83 -8.73
N LEU A 14 5.96 -7.26 -7.85
CA LEU A 14 5.21 -8.50 -8.00
C LEU A 14 4.12 -8.42 -9.07
N LEU A 15 3.55 -7.24 -9.33
CA LEU A 15 2.38 -7.09 -10.20
C LEU A 15 2.57 -7.68 -11.61
N PRO A 16 3.68 -7.45 -12.34
CA PRO A 16 3.88 -8.05 -13.67
C PRO A 16 3.89 -9.58 -13.66
N PHE A 17 4.24 -10.20 -12.54
CA PHE A 17 4.29 -11.65 -12.39
C PHE A 17 2.95 -12.28 -12.02
N THR A 18 1.90 -11.49 -11.81
CA THR A 18 0.58 -12.00 -11.38
C THR A 18 -0.07 -12.94 -12.39
N ASN A 19 0.21 -12.81 -13.69
CA ASN A 19 -0.25 -13.77 -14.69
C ASN A 19 0.27 -15.18 -14.39
N SER A 20 1.53 -15.31 -14.04
CA SER A 20 2.16 -16.59 -13.70
C SER A 20 1.78 -17.05 -12.30
N LEU A 21 1.77 -16.13 -11.32
CA LEU A 21 1.47 -16.43 -9.93
C LEU A 21 0.03 -16.89 -9.72
N LEU A 22 -0.92 -16.28 -10.42
CA LEU A 22 -2.36 -16.63 -10.36
C LEU A 22 -2.78 -17.60 -11.47
N LYS A 23 -1.84 -18.04 -12.30
CA LYS A 23 -2.07 -18.98 -13.43
C LYS A 23 -3.22 -18.55 -14.35
N THR A 24 -3.38 -17.25 -14.54
CA THR A 24 -4.49 -16.67 -15.33
C THR A 24 -3.98 -15.62 -16.28
N SER A 25 -4.22 -15.80 -17.56
CA SER A 25 -3.91 -14.81 -18.59
C SER A 25 -4.71 -13.54 -18.36
N GLY A 26 -4.04 -12.39 -18.45
CA GLY A 26 -4.67 -11.07 -18.23
C GLY A 26 -4.88 -10.67 -16.78
N ALA A 27 -4.47 -11.48 -15.79
CA ALA A 27 -4.58 -11.14 -14.36
C ALA A 27 -3.92 -9.80 -14.03
N TYR A 28 -2.74 -9.53 -14.58
CA TYR A 28 -2.04 -8.26 -14.38
C TYR A 28 -2.86 -7.05 -14.83
N ALA A 29 -3.38 -7.08 -16.06
CA ALA A 29 -4.19 -5.99 -16.60
C ALA A 29 -5.48 -5.78 -15.80
N THR A 30 -6.14 -6.87 -15.41
CA THR A 30 -7.36 -6.82 -14.59
C THR A 30 -7.08 -6.23 -13.22
N ILE A 31 -5.99 -6.63 -12.56
CA ILE A 31 -5.57 -6.08 -11.27
C ILE A 31 -5.30 -4.58 -11.39
N LEU A 32 -4.58 -4.13 -12.41
CA LEU A 32 -4.32 -2.71 -12.62
C LEU A 32 -5.61 -1.90 -12.83
N SER A 33 -6.53 -2.42 -13.64
CA SER A 33 -7.82 -1.75 -13.89
C SER A 33 -8.66 -1.64 -12.61
N ILE A 34 -8.75 -2.71 -11.84
CA ILE A 34 -9.48 -2.74 -10.57
C ILE A 34 -8.81 -1.84 -9.53
N SER A 35 -7.47 -1.81 -9.49
CA SER A 35 -6.68 -0.90 -8.65
C SER A 35 -7.00 0.56 -8.96
N ALA A 36 -7.08 0.92 -10.23
CA ALA A 36 -7.43 2.29 -10.65
C ALA A 36 -8.85 2.67 -10.21
N ILE A 37 -9.83 1.79 -10.40
CA ILE A 37 -11.21 1.99 -9.92
C ILE A 37 -11.22 2.13 -8.39
N GLY A 38 -10.49 1.27 -7.69
CA GLY A 38 -10.34 1.33 -6.23
C GLY A 38 -9.79 2.68 -5.77
N SER A 39 -8.75 3.17 -6.43
CA SER A 39 -8.14 4.48 -6.11
C SER A 39 -9.13 5.65 -6.31
N ILE A 40 -9.91 5.64 -7.38
CA ILE A 40 -10.93 6.66 -7.64
C ILE A 40 -12.01 6.64 -6.52
N ILE A 41 -12.52 5.46 -6.20
CA ILE A 41 -13.53 5.29 -5.15
C ILE A 41 -12.96 5.70 -3.79
N GLY A 42 -11.72 5.28 -3.48
CA GLY A 42 -11.01 5.69 -2.27
C GLY A 42 -10.88 7.21 -2.16
N ALA A 43 -10.53 7.90 -3.23
CA ALA A 43 -10.42 9.36 -3.26
C ALA A 43 -11.78 10.05 -3.01
N LEU A 44 -12.86 9.52 -3.57
CA LEU A 44 -14.21 10.04 -3.35
C LEU A 44 -14.69 9.85 -1.90
N ILE A 45 -14.38 8.70 -1.29
CA ILE A 45 -14.75 8.38 0.09
C ILE A 45 -13.90 9.16 1.09
N ALA A 46 -12.61 9.37 0.81
CA ALA A 46 -11.69 10.08 1.70
C ALA A 46 -12.23 11.45 2.16
N ARG A 47 -12.93 12.15 1.27
CA ARG A 47 -13.53 13.47 1.58
C ARG A 47 -14.60 13.42 2.67
N LYS A 48 -15.23 12.26 2.89
CA LYS A 48 -16.29 12.08 3.88
C LYS A 48 -15.77 11.69 5.27
N ILE A 49 -14.50 11.32 5.36
CA ILE A 49 -13.88 10.85 6.60
C ILE A 49 -13.03 11.95 7.20
N LYS A 50 -13.20 12.19 8.49
CA LYS A 50 -12.42 13.19 9.21
C LYS A 50 -10.93 12.82 9.19
N SER A 51 -10.11 13.76 8.71
CA SER A 51 -8.67 13.59 8.71
C SER A 51 -8.12 13.61 10.13
N SER A 52 -7.60 12.47 10.57
CA SER A 52 -6.91 12.32 11.85
C SER A 52 -5.77 11.28 11.70
N ILE A 53 -4.80 11.34 12.60
CA ILE A 53 -3.70 10.36 12.61
C ILE A 53 -4.25 8.93 12.78
N ASN A 54 -5.21 8.75 13.66
CA ASN A 54 -5.79 7.43 13.91
C ASN A 54 -6.55 6.91 12.69
N SER A 55 -7.35 7.75 12.01
CA SER A 55 -7.99 7.36 10.75
C SER A 55 -6.98 6.98 9.68
N MET A 56 -5.92 7.76 9.52
CA MET A 56 -4.83 7.50 8.58
C MET A 56 -4.16 6.14 8.86
N LEU A 57 -3.79 5.87 10.11
CA LEU A 57 -3.13 4.62 10.50
C LEU A 57 -4.07 3.41 10.36
N SER A 58 -5.35 3.57 10.68
CA SER A 58 -6.34 2.50 10.47
C SER A 58 -6.49 2.14 8.98
N MET A 59 -6.54 3.14 8.10
CA MET A 59 -6.59 2.90 6.65
C MET A 59 -5.37 2.13 6.17
N LEU A 60 -4.18 2.43 6.70
CA LEU A 60 -2.96 1.70 6.35
C LEU A 60 -3.02 0.24 6.82
N VAL A 61 -3.47 -0.02 8.05
CA VAL A 61 -3.62 -1.40 8.57
C VAL A 61 -4.67 -2.16 7.78
N PHE A 62 -5.84 -1.56 7.52
CA PHE A 62 -6.87 -2.23 6.73
C PHE A 62 -6.47 -2.42 5.26
N SER A 63 -5.68 -1.51 4.67
CA SER A 63 -5.16 -1.70 3.31
C SER A 63 -4.25 -2.92 3.21
N SER A 64 -3.46 -3.20 4.24
CA SER A 64 -2.57 -4.37 4.25
C SER A 64 -3.33 -5.69 4.14
N LEU A 65 -4.57 -5.77 4.67
CA LEU A 65 -5.43 -6.94 4.49
C LEU A 65 -5.74 -7.19 3.01
N GLY A 66 -5.90 -6.13 2.22
CA GLY A 66 -6.09 -6.26 0.78
C GLY A 66 -4.90 -6.96 0.10
N VAL A 67 -3.66 -6.60 0.48
CA VAL A 67 -2.46 -7.25 -0.06
C VAL A 67 -2.38 -8.71 0.39
N ILE A 68 -2.67 -9.01 1.66
CA ILE A 68 -2.70 -10.38 2.19
C ILE A 68 -3.71 -11.24 1.42
N VAL A 69 -4.92 -10.72 1.21
CA VAL A 69 -6.00 -11.42 0.49
C VAL A 69 -5.61 -11.72 -0.96
N MET A 70 -4.79 -10.88 -1.61
CA MET A 70 -4.30 -11.16 -2.97
C MET A 70 -3.47 -12.44 -3.06
N GLY A 71 -2.79 -12.85 -1.99
CA GLY A 71 -2.00 -14.08 -1.95
C GLY A 71 -2.80 -15.37 -1.74
N PHE A 72 -4.03 -15.29 -1.21
CA PHE A 72 -4.80 -16.47 -0.82
C PHE A 72 -5.26 -17.39 -1.95
N PRO A 73 -5.76 -16.89 -3.11
CA PRO A 73 -6.34 -17.74 -4.14
C PRO A 73 -5.45 -18.89 -4.57
N SER A 74 -4.18 -18.67 -4.78
CA SER A 74 -3.31 -19.76 -5.24
C SER A 74 -2.77 -20.65 -4.10
N LEU A 75 -2.90 -20.25 -2.84
CA LEU A 75 -2.51 -21.07 -1.69
C LEU A 75 -3.63 -22.01 -1.24
N PHE A 76 -4.87 -21.55 -1.38
CA PHE A 76 -6.07 -22.27 -0.91
C PHE A 76 -7.00 -22.69 -2.06
N GLU A 77 -6.53 -22.64 -3.31
CA GLU A 77 -7.32 -22.96 -4.51
C GLU A 77 -8.64 -22.19 -4.60
N LEU A 78 -8.62 -20.94 -4.12
CA LEU A 78 -9.79 -20.07 -4.11
C LEU A 78 -9.97 -19.38 -5.47
N PRO A 79 -11.18 -18.92 -5.80
CA PRO A 79 -11.44 -18.19 -7.02
C PRO A 79 -10.60 -16.90 -7.14
N ILE A 80 -10.10 -16.61 -8.33
CA ILE A 80 -9.21 -15.47 -8.61
C ILE A 80 -9.83 -14.10 -8.27
N TRP A 81 -11.15 -13.97 -8.34
CA TRP A 81 -11.83 -12.71 -8.01
C TRP A 81 -11.58 -12.25 -6.57
N ILE A 82 -11.12 -13.16 -5.68
CA ILE A 82 -10.67 -12.82 -4.33
C ILE A 82 -9.39 -11.97 -4.39
N SER A 83 -8.42 -12.30 -5.27
CA SER A 83 -7.25 -11.43 -5.51
C SER A 83 -7.66 -10.07 -6.07
N TYR A 84 -8.63 -10.03 -6.95
CA TYR A 84 -9.15 -8.79 -7.52
C TYR A 84 -9.81 -7.90 -6.46
N SER A 85 -10.60 -8.50 -5.56
CA SER A 85 -11.19 -7.77 -4.43
C SER A 85 -10.14 -7.27 -3.44
N GLY A 86 -9.09 -8.06 -3.20
CA GLY A 86 -7.93 -7.64 -2.40
C GLY A 86 -7.23 -6.42 -2.99
N SER A 87 -6.99 -6.42 -4.31
CA SER A 87 -6.40 -5.30 -5.02
C SER A 87 -7.27 -4.03 -4.95
N PHE A 88 -8.57 -4.16 -5.12
CA PHE A 88 -9.53 -3.06 -4.95
C PHE A 88 -9.46 -2.46 -3.56
N LEU A 89 -9.55 -3.30 -2.53
CA LEU A 89 -9.50 -2.88 -1.13
C LEU A 89 -8.19 -2.18 -0.80
N PHE A 90 -7.07 -2.77 -1.20
CA PHE A 90 -5.74 -2.20 -0.99
C PHE A 90 -5.62 -0.81 -1.57
N ASN A 91 -5.92 -0.64 -2.87
CA ASN A 91 -5.74 0.63 -3.55
C ASN A 91 -6.74 1.71 -3.09
N SER A 92 -7.97 1.33 -2.75
CA SER A 92 -8.96 2.26 -2.16
C SER A 92 -8.45 2.84 -0.85
N LEU A 93 -8.05 1.97 0.08
CA LEU A 93 -7.61 2.39 1.41
C LEU A 93 -6.23 3.06 1.39
N LEU A 94 -5.32 2.62 0.52
CA LEU A 94 -4.03 3.27 0.32
C LEU A 94 -4.18 4.70 -0.21
N THR A 95 -5.11 4.92 -1.14
CA THR A 95 -5.40 6.26 -1.65
C THR A 95 -5.98 7.15 -0.55
N MET A 96 -6.91 6.63 0.25
CA MET A 96 -7.43 7.35 1.41
C MET A 96 -6.33 7.70 2.42
N PHE A 97 -5.44 6.74 2.73
CA PHE A 97 -4.26 6.97 3.56
C PHE A 97 -3.40 8.12 3.02
N ASN A 98 -3.07 8.11 1.73
CA ASN A 98 -2.24 9.14 1.11
C ASN A 98 -2.88 10.53 1.20
N ILE A 99 -4.19 10.64 0.92
CA ILE A 99 -4.92 11.90 1.01
C ILE A 99 -4.87 12.44 2.45
N HIS A 100 -5.14 11.59 3.44
CA HIS A 100 -5.09 11.99 4.84
C HIS A 100 -3.67 12.29 5.31
N PHE A 101 -2.67 11.55 4.84
CA PHE A 101 -1.27 11.82 5.15
C PHE A 101 -0.86 13.23 4.70
N PHE A 102 -1.08 13.56 3.43
CA PHE A 102 -0.74 14.89 2.92
C PHE A 102 -1.56 15.99 3.57
N SER A 103 -2.84 15.76 3.84
CA SER A 103 -3.68 16.70 4.59
C SER A 103 -3.11 16.97 6.00
N GLN A 104 -2.65 15.93 6.71
CA GLN A 104 -2.04 16.08 8.03
C GLN A 104 -0.69 16.81 7.98
N VAL A 105 0.08 16.66 6.92
CA VAL A 105 1.31 17.44 6.69
C VAL A 105 0.96 18.91 6.47
N GLN A 106 -0.01 19.19 5.60
CA GLN A 106 -0.42 20.57 5.28
C GLN A 106 -0.96 21.34 6.49
N ILE A 107 -1.68 20.67 7.39
CA ILE A 107 -2.21 21.32 8.60
C ILE A 107 -1.10 21.66 9.61
N ARG A 108 0.01 20.92 9.61
CA ARG A 108 1.07 21.04 10.64
C ARG A 108 2.28 21.83 10.20
N VAL A 109 2.43 22.07 8.92
CA VAL A 109 3.59 22.75 8.34
C VAL A 109 3.20 24.17 7.96
N ASP A 110 3.98 25.14 8.40
CA ASP A 110 3.84 26.54 8.02
C ASP A 110 3.99 26.69 6.50
N GLU A 111 3.18 27.54 5.88
CA GLU A 111 3.19 27.80 4.44
C GLU A 111 4.58 28.16 3.90
N ALA A 112 5.36 28.92 4.68
CA ALA A 112 6.73 29.32 4.34
C ALA A 112 7.68 28.13 4.13
N TYR A 113 7.42 26.99 4.79
CA TYR A 113 8.27 25.80 4.74
C TYR A 113 7.63 24.65 3.94
N MET A 114 6.38 24.78 3.50
CA MET A 114 5.60 23.72 2.87
C MET A 114 6.35 23.08 1.68
N GLY A 115 6.90 23.89 0.79
CA GLY A 115 7.64 23.39 -0.37
C GLY A 115 8.86 22.54 0.02
N ARG A 116 9.62 22.97 1.01
CA ARG A 116 10.82 22.27 1.50
C ARG A 116 10.45 20.94 2.15
N VAL A 117 9.43 20.94 2.99
CA VAL A 117 8.96 19.73 3.69
C VAL A 117 8.40 18.72 2.68
N MET A 118 7.57 19.15 1.74
CA MET A 118 7.04 18.27 0.70
C MET A 118 8.14 17.68 -0.18
N SER A 119 9.07 18.51 -0.64
CA SER A 119 10.24 18.06 -1.42
C SER A 119 11.04 17.01 -0.63
N THR A 120 11.31 17.24 0.64
CA THR A 120 12.03 16.28 1.49
C THR A 120 11.26 14.97 1.64
N ILE A 121 9.95 15.02 1.87
CA ILE A 121 9.10 13.81 1.98
C ILE A 121 9.16 13.00 0.68
N PHE A 122 8.98 13.65 -0.48
CA PHE A 122 9.03 12.96 -1.77
C PHE A 122 10.41 12.41 -2.09
N THR A 123 11.48 13.16 -1.80
CA THR A 123 12.86 12.70 -2.01
C THR A 123 13.13 11.44 -1.20
N ILE A 124 12.84 11.46 0.10
CA ILE A 124 13.03 10.29 0.97
C ILE A 124 12.15 9.12 0.49
N ALA A 125 10.89 9.38 0.14
CA ALA A 125 9.99 8.34 -0.34
C ALA A 125 10.53 7.64 -1.60
N ILE A 126 11.00 8.42 -2.58
CA ILE A 126 11.53 7.89 -3.86
C ILE A 126 12.87 7.18 -3.66
N MET A 127 13.76 7.70 -2.80
CA MET A 127 15.06 7.07 -2.53
C MET A 127 14.94 5.67 -1.93
N PHE A 128 13.87 5.37 -1.23
CA PHE A 128 13.66 4.06 -0.61
C PHE A 128 13.02 3.03 -1.56
N MET A 129 12.44 3.46 -2.69
CA MET A 129 11.85 2.54 -3.66
C MET A 129 12.87 1.57 -4.31
N PRO A 130 14.06 2.02 -4.76
CA PRO A 130 15.08 1.13 -5.30
C PRO A 130 15.53 0.04 -4.33
N ILE A 131 15.52 0.32 -3.03
CA ILE A 131 15.87 -0.68 -2.01
C ILE A 131 14.87 -1.84 -2.04
N GLY A 132 13.57 -1.55 -2.13
CA GLY A 132 12.53 -2.57 -2.25
C GLY A 132 12.65 -3.40 -3.52
N THR A 133 12.88 -2.76 -4.67
CA THR A 133 13.06 -3.46 -5.94
C THR A 133 14.34 -4.29 -5.99
N LEU A 134 15.45 -3.80 -5.47
CA LEU A 134 16.71 -4.55 -5.35
C LEU A 134 16.52 -5.78 -4.46
N PHE A 135 15.86 -5.63 -3.31
CA PHE A 135 15.58 -6.76 -2.44
C PHE A 135 14.79 -7.85 -3.20
N MET A 136 13.72 -7.48 -3.90
CA MET A 136 12.93 -8.43 -4.68
C MET A 136 13.71 -9.06 -5.84
N THR A 137 14.64 -8.33 -6.45
CA THR A 137 15.48 -8.83 -7.53
C THR A 137 16.48 -9.86 -7.01
N ILE A 138 17.13 -9.60 -5.86
CA ILE A 138 18.10 -10.52 -5.24
C ILE A 138 17.39 -11.81 -4.79
N PHE A 139 16.20 -11.67 -4.21
CA PHE A 139 15.38 -12.78 -3.73
C PHE A 139 14.31 -13.23 -4.75
N SER A 140 14.55 -13.04 -6.04
CA SER A 140 13.60 -13.38 -7.13
C SER A 140 13.20 -14.87 -7.17
N PHE A 141 14.04 -15.78 -6.64
CA PHE A 141 13.72 -17.18 -6.48
C PHE A 141 12.56 -17.44 -5.49
N ALA A 142 12.27 -16.49 -4.61
CA ALA A 142 11.17 -16.54 -3.65
C ALA A 142 9.88 -15.89 -4.20
N LEU A 143 9.81 -15.54 -5.49
CA LEU A 143 8.59 -15.01 -6.12
C LEU A 143 7.47 -16.04 -6.05
N SER A 144 6.59 -15.83 -5.11
CA SER A 144 5.44 -16.70 -4.86
C SER A 144 4.26 -15.88 -4.37
N ASN A 145 3.08 -16.49 -4.33
CA ASN A 145 1.90 -15.83 -3.76
C ASN A 145 2.05 -15.53 -2.26
N VAL A 146 2.95 -16.25 -1.56
CA VAL A 146 3.32 -15.94 -0.17
C VAL A 146 3.97 -14.56 -0.05
N SER A 147 4.64 -14.06 -1.10
CA SER A 147 5.25 -12.73 -1.08
C SER A 147 4.22 -11.62 -0.88
N PHE A 148 3.01 -11.76 -1.40
CA PHE A 148 1.92 -10.81 -1.11
C PHE A 148 1.56 -10.81 0.38
N ILE A 149 1.49 -11.99 1.00
CA ILE A 149 1.16 -12.11 2.42
C ILE A 149 2.26 -11.49 3.28
N VAL A 150 3.53 -11.76 2.96
CA VAL A 150 4.69 -11.21 3.69
C VAL A 150 4.70 -9.68 3.60
N ILE A 151 4.52 -9.12 2.41
CA ILE A 151 4.47 -7.66 2.20
C ILE A 151 3.26 -7.06 2.94
N GLY A 152 2.10 -7.68 2.85
CA GLY A 152 0.92 -7.23 3.58
C GLY A 152 1.12 -7.25 5.10
N CYS A 153 1.69 -8.31 5.67
CA CYS A 153 2.05 -8.38 7.08
C CYS A 153 3.05 -7.29 7.48
N ALA A 154 4.06 -7.02 6.67
CA ALA A 154 5.02 -5.97 6.92
C ALA A 154 4.36 -4.57 6.96
N ILE A 155 3.43 -4.29 6.03
CA ILE A 155 2.64 -3.05 6.03
C ILE A 155 1.74 -2.97 7.27
N ALA A 156 1.11 -4.09 7.68
CA ALA A 156 0.29 -4.15 8.89
C ALA A 156 1.11 -3.83 10.15
N ILE A 157 2.29 -4.42 10.27
CA ILE A 157 3.21 -4.16 11.40
C ILE A 157 3.60 -2.69 11.44
N LEU A 158 3.94 -2.07 10.30
CA LEU A 158 4.24 -0.64 10.25
C LEU A 158 3.06 0.22 10.72
N GLY A 159 1.86 -0.09 10.28
CA GLY A 159 0.65 0.61 10.71
C GLY A 159 0.40 0.44 12.21
N GLY A 160 0.56 -0.77 12.73
CA GLY A 160 0.42 -1.10 14.15
C GLY A 160 1.45 -0.39 15.04
N LEU A 161 2.71 -0.33 14.61
CA LEU A 161 3.75 0.44 15.29
C LEU A 161 3.43 1.92 15.31
N GLY A 162 2.86 2.46 14.20
CA GLY A 162 2.38 3.83 14.15
C GLY A 162 1.31 4.12 15.20
N PHE A 163 0.34 3.21 15.39
CA PHE A 163 -0.68 3.34 16.45
C PHE A 163 -0.08 3.34 17.85
N SER A 164 0.85 2.43 18.11
CA SER A 164 1.51 2.34 19.42
C SER A 164 2.28 3.61 19.76
N TYR A 165 2.90 4.22 18.75
CA TYR A 165 3.63 5.48 18.90
C TYR A 165 2.68 6.68 19.08
N SER A 166 1.60 6.74 18.30
CA SER A 166 0.60 7.81 18.40
C SER A 166 -0.05 7.88 19.79
N LYS A 167 -0.37 6.72 20.41
CA LYS A 167 -0.95 6.67 21.76
C LYS A 167 -0.02 7.14 22.88
N LYS A 168 1.29 7.17 22.65
CA LYS A 168 2.26 7.63 23.66
C LYS A 168 2.50 9.15 23.65
N GLN A 169 2.08 9.84 22.58
CA GLN A 169 2.30 11.29 22.42
C GLN A 169 1.07 12.14 22.73
N PHE A 170 -0.08 11.54 22.89
CA PHE A 170 -1.36 12.16 23.24
C PHE A 170 -2.05 11.36 24.36
#